data_05973afdbe5c48d940cf93e14032d4b5
#
_entry.id   05973afdbe5c48d940cf93e14032d4b5
#
_cell.length_a   1.000
_cell.length_b   1.000
_cell.length_c   1.000
_cell.angle_alpha   90.00
_cell.angle_beta   90.00
_cell.angle_gamma   90.00
#
_symmetry.space_group_name_H-M   'P 1'
#
loop_
_entity.id
_entity.type
_entity.pdbx_description
1 polymer ?
#
loop_
_entity_poly.entity_id
_entity_poly.type
_entity_poly.pdbx_seq_one_letter_code
_entity_poly.pdbx_strand_id
1 'polypeptide(L)'
;MKLATCFSVVLLLCAAWTPAGASVGSKQSKPWRALHLLDYNNDSALDALGQNLENLSKQGINVIILEVDYNFAFKSHPELRRGTNPITPSGARRFAALCRKFNIRLIPEFQSLGHQSWKAETFPLLSVYPTFDLTPGAFPNNDGIYCREWDPLNPEVWRVIFQLMDEIIDAFRADAFHAGLDEVFLLGSELSPSTKGKDSGVVFAKAVTEIYVHLVRKRHVEMLMWADRLIDGKKYDLGEWEASTNGTAAAINLIPKDIIVCPWHYELRGDYPSVPMFIGKGFRVLPAGWKDLQATKGLIEFSRLHADPKLLGHLFTTWGVKKDALVDFPPLVEGLKLLRDQRRPS
;
A
#
# COMPACT_ATOMS: atom_id res chain seq x y z
N MET A 1 57.18 -37.44 50.92
CA MET A 1 55.96 -37.72 50.15
C MET A 1 55.58 -36.47 49.38
N LYS A 2 55.93 -36.45 48.09
CA LYS A 2 55.60 -35.30 47.22
C LYS A 2 54.48 -35.75 46.31
N LEU A 3 53.33 -35.07 46.38
CA LEU A 3 52.23 -35.21 45.39
C LEU A 3 52.56 -34.42 44.16
N ALA A 4 52.52 -35.08 43.03
CA ALA A 4 52.62 -34.45 41.71
C ALA A 4 51.19 -34.19 41.20
N THR A 5 50.90 -32.92 40.90
CA THR A 5 49.63 -32.47 40.30
C THR A 5 49.77 -32.43 38.78
N CYS A 6 49.06 -33.34 38.10
CA CYS A 6 48.96 -33.32 36.63
C CYS A 6 47.96 -32.23 36.18
N PHE A 7 48.39 -31.25 35.41
CA PHE A 7 47.56 -30.31 34.65
C PHE A 7 47.29 -30.89 33.27
N SER A 8 46.01 -31.23 33.01
CA SER A 8 45.57 -31.57 31.65
C SER A 8 45.14 -30.28 30.91
N VAL A 9 45.89 -29.95 29.86
CA VAL A 9 45.53 -28.85 28.95
C VAL A 9 44.55 -29.40 27.94
N VAL A 10 43.28 -28.90 27.98
CA VAL A 10 42.29 -29.18 26.92
C VAL A 10 42.42 -28.09 25.84
N LEU A 11 42.94 -28.47 24.69
CA LEU A 11 42.91 -27.62 23.50
C LEU A 11 41.51 -27.61 22.91
N LEU A 12 40.80 -26.49 23.04
CA LEU A 12 39.57 -26.20 22.26
C LEU A 12 39.95 -25.80 20.86
N LEU A 13 39.72 -26.67 19.89
CA LEU A 13 39.74 -26.35 18.46
C LEU A 13 38.48 -25.56 18.10
N CYS A 14 38.59 -24.23 17.99
CA CYS A 14 37.55 -23.42 17.39
C CYS A 14 37.56 -23.62 15.87
N ALA A 15 36.69 -24.47 15.34
CA ALA A 15 36.38 -24.54 13.94
C ALA A 15 35.65 -23.25 13.52
N ALA A 16 36.34 -22.39 12.79
CA ALA A 16 35.74 -21.21 12.14
C ALA A 16 34.77 -21.68 11.05
N TRP A 17 33.50 -21.60 11.33
CA TRP A 17 32.45 -21.82 10.35
C TRP A 17 32.36 -20.58 9.45
N THR A 18 32.96 -20.63 8.26
CA THR A 18 32.73 -19.64 7.22
C THR A 18 31.39 -19.97 6.55
N PRO A 19 30.38 -19.07 6.60
CA PRO A 19 29.18 -19.28 5.81
C PRO A 19 29.55 -19.19 4.33
N ALA A 20 29.35 -20.27 3.59
CA ALA A 20 29.44 -20.27 2.14
C ALA A 20 28.40 -19.25 1.62
N GLY A 21 28.88 -18.09 1.18
CA GLY A 21 28.09 -17.10 0.50
C GLY A 21 27.62 -17.68 -0.83
N ALA A 22 26.45 -18.29 -0.87
CA ALA A 22 25.75 -18.51 -2.11
C ALA A 22 25.34 -17.13 -2.63
N SER A 23 26.09 -16.59 -3.57
CA SER A 23 25.67 -15.50 -4.43
C SER A 23 24.48 -16.02 -5.25
N VAL A 24 23.28 -15.87 -4.70
CA VAL A 24 22.05 -15.97 -5.47
C VAL A 24 22.11 -14.78 -6.43
N GLY A 25 22.53 -15.04 -7.66
CA GLY A 25 22.41 -14.09 -8.75
C GLY A 25 20.95 -13.66 -8.80
N SER A 26 20.66 -12.44 -8.39
CA SER A 26 19.31 -11.86 -8.44
C SER A 26 18.90 -11.85 -9.90
N LYS A 27 18.05 -12.81 -10.31
CA LYS A 27 17.26 -12.64 -11.53
C LYS A 27 16.54 -11.32 -11.34
N GLN A 28 16.96 -10.28 -12.06
CA GLN A 28 16.35 -8.98 -12.04
C GLN A 28 14.86 -9.22 -12.29
N SER A 29 14.04 -9.04 -11.26
CA SER A 29 12.61 -9.26 -11.36
C SER A 29 12.07 -8.30 -12.42
N LYS A 30 11.17 -8.78 -13.29
CA LYS A 30 10.57 -7.93 -14.33
C LYS A 30 9.97 -6.70 -13.68
N PRO A 31 10.16 -5.48 -14.26
CA PRO A 31 9.52 -4.27 -13.72
C PRO A 31 8.01 -4.46 -13.55
N TRP A 32 7.47 -3.93 -12.46
CA TRP A 32 6.04 -3.96 -12.23
C TRP A 32 5.33 -3.02 -13.19
N ARG A 33 4.39 -3.54 -13.90
CA ARG A 33 3.39 -2.81 -14.65
C ARG A 33 2.08 -3.05 -13.95
N ALA A 34 1.87 -2.20 -12.93
CA ALA A 34 0.83 -2.40 -11.95
C ALA A 34 -0.44 -1.61 -12.31
N LEU A 35 -1.59 -2.18 -11.99
CA LEU A 35 -2.90 -1.56 -12.21
C LEU A 35 -3.65 -1.55 -10.88
N HIS A 36 -4.06 -0.38 -10.40
CA HIS A 36 -4.90 -0.23 -9.22
C HIS A 36 -6.36 -0.20 -9.64
N LEU A 37 -7.16 -1.04 -9.03
CA LEU A 37 -8.57 -1.26 -9.35
C LEU A 37 -9.45 -1.10 -8.12
N LEU A 38 -10.57 -0.42 -8.29
CA LEU A 38 -11.58 -0.19 -7.27
C LEU A 38 -12.98 -0.47 -7.82
N ASP A 39 -13.99 -0.47 -6.95
CA ASP A 39 -15.42 -0.72 -7.30
C ASP A 39 -15.76 -2.14 -7.79
N TYR A 40 -14.88 -3.11 -7.64
CA TYR A 40 -15.19 -4.52 -7.89
C TYR A 40 -15.72 -5.20 -6.62
N ASN A 41 -16.90 -4.78 -6.17
CA ASN A 41 -17.39 -4.92 -4.80
C ASN A 41 -18.14 -6.24 -4.52
N ASN A 42 -18.15 -7.19 -5.46
CA ASN A 42 -18.83 -8.49 -5.32
C ASN A 42 -18.26 -9.55 -6.26
N ASP A 43 -18.67 -10.81 -6.06
CA ASP A 43 -18.20 -11.95 -6.85
C ASP A 43 -18.48 -11.78 -8.36
N SER A 44 -19.65 -11.28 -8.74
CA SER A 44 -20.01 -11.06 -10.13
C SER A 44 -19.09 -10.02 -10.81
N ALA A 45 -18.74 -8.95 -10.09
CA ALA A 45 -17.82 -7.95 -10.60
C ALA A 45 -16.39 -8.52 -10.76
N LEU A 46 -15.94 -9.36 -9.83
CA LEU A 46 -14.66 -10.07 -9.94
C LEU A 46 -14.67 -11.07 -11.10
N ASP A 47 -15.77 -11.80 -11.32
CA ASP A 47 -15.91 -12.74 -12.43
C ASP A 47 -15.88 -11.98 -13.78
N ALA A 48 -16.52 -10.81 -13.88
CA ALA A 48 -16.44 -9.94 -15.05
C ALA A 48 -15.03 -9.39 -15.30
N LEU A 49 -14.32 -8.94 -14.25
CA LEU A 49 -12.92 -8.55 -14.36
C LEU A 49 -12.05 -9.73 -14.81
N GLY A 50 -12.35 -10.93 -14.32
CA GLY A 50 -11.67 -12.17 -14.68
C GLY A 50 -11.62 -12.43 -16.19
N GLN A 51 -12.66 -12.02 -16.93
CA GLN A 51 -12.73 -12.15 -18.38
C GLN A 51 -11.73 -11.24 -19.12
N ASN A 52 -11.29 -10.14 -18.47
CA ASN A 52 -10.32 -9.19 -19.04
C ASN A 52 -8.86 -9.51 -18.70
N LEU A 53 -8.59 -10.42 -17.76
CA LEU A 53 -7.22 -10.67 -17.27
C LEU A 53 -6.26 -11.16 -18.36
N GLU A 54 -6.74 -11.97 -19.29
CA GLU A 54 -5.91 -12.43 -20.42
C GLU A 54 -5.47 -11.25 -21.30
N ASN A 55 -6.38 -10.33 -21.60
CA ASN A 55 -6.07 -9.14 -22.39
C ASN A 55 -5.11 -8.21 -21.63
N LEU A 56 -5.37 -7.91 -20.35
CA LEU A 56 -4.49 -7.11 -19.50
C LEU A 56 -3.08 -7.71 -19.42
N SER A 57 -2.97 -9.04 -19.28
CA SER A 57 -1.69 -9.73 -19.28
C SER A 57 -0.96 -9.61 -20.62
N LYS A 58 -1.67 -9.78 -21.75
CA LYS A 58 -1.12 -9.58 -23.10
C LYS A 58 -0.67 -8.14 -23.33
N GLN A 59 -1.39 -7.16 -22.79
CA GLN A 59 -0.98 -5.75 -22.78
C GLN A 59 0.26 -5.51 -21.90
N GLY A 60 0.60 -6.43 -21.02
CA GLY A 60 1.81 -6.43 -20.22
C GLY A 60 1.61 -6.15 -18.74
N ILE A 61 0.38 -6.02 -18.25
CA ILE A 61 0.11 -5.94 -16.80
C ILE A 61 0.58 -7.24 -16.13
N ASN A 62 1.30 -7.09 -15.03
CA ASN A 62 1.82 -8.21 -14.24
C ASN A 62 1.55 -8.08 -12.74
N VAL A 63 0.95 -6.96 -12.29
CA VAL A 63 0.50 -6.73 -10.92
C VAL A 63 -0.87 -6.06 -10.96
N ILE A 64 -1.80 -6.52 -10.13
CA ILE A 64 -3.06 -5.83 -9.84
C ILE A 64 -3.09 -5.56 -8.34
N ILE A 65 -3.34 -4.30 -7.96
CA ILE A 65 -3.72 -3.88 -6.62
C ILE A 65 -5.24 -3.71 -6.65
N LEU A 66 -5.96 -4.46 -5.83
CA LEU A 66 -7.42 -4.47 -5.80
C LEU A 66 -7.92 -3.95 -4.46
N GLU A 67 -8.57 -2.79 -4.48
CA GLU A 67 -9.26 -2.25 -3.31
C GLU A 67 -10.46 -3.14 -2.95
N VAL A 68 -10.44 -3.68 -1.75
CA VAL A 68 -11.47 -4.59 -1.22
C VAL A 68 -12.31 -3.91 -0.17
N ASP A 69 -11.68 -3.25 0.79
CA ASP A 69 -12.28 -2.56 1.91
C ASP A 69 -13.39 -3.37 2.61
N TYR A 70 -14.49 -2.71 2.94
CA TYR A 70 -15.65 -3.34 3.59
C TYR A 70 -16.51 -4.17 2.63
N ASN A 71 -16.13 -4.28 1.35
CA ASN A 71 -16.87 -5.05 0.34
C ASN A 71 -16.56 -6.57 0.39
N PHE A 72 -16.20 -7.07 1.56
CA PHE A 72 -15.87 -8.48 1.78
C PHE A 72 -16.84 -9.13 2.78
N ALA A 73 -17.15 -10.41 2.59
CA ALA A 73 -18.04 -11.18 3.44
C ALA A 73 -17.33 -11.63 4.73
N PHE A 74 -16.91 -10.66 5.55
CA PHE A 74 -16.23 -10.91 6.82
C PHE A 74 -17.01 -11.86 7.71
N LYS A 75 -16.32 -12.83 8.29
CA LYS A 75 -16.87 -13.77 9.25
C LYS A 75 -16.66 -13.27 10.70
N SER A 76 -15.52 -12.65 10.96
CA SER A 76 -15.19 -12.09 12.29
C SER A 76 -16.09 -10.92 12.65
N HIS A 77 -16.39 -10.06 11.68
CA HIS A 77 -17.19 -8.84 11.82
C HIS A 77 -18.23 -8.71 10.71
N PRO A 78 -19.28 -9.55 10.72
CA PRO A 78 -20.30 -9.53 9.67
C PRO A 78 -21.07 -8.20 9.61
N GLU A 79 -21.10 -7.43 10.71
CA GLU A 79 -21.70 -6.10 10.81
C GLU A 79 -20.92 -5.02 10.03
N LEU A 80 -19.67 -5.28 9.67
CA LEU A 80 -18.85 -4.35 8.91
C LEU A 80 -18.90 -4.58 7.39
N ARG A 81 -19.72 -5.50 6.92
CA ARG A 81 -19.89 -5.75 5.48
C ARG A 81 -20.61 -4.58 4.83
N ARG A 82 -20.09 -4.11 3.71
CA ARG A 82 -20.76 -3.11 2.87
C ARG A 82 -21.55 -3.79 1.76
N GLY A 83 -22.78 -3.34 1.56
CA GLY A 83 -23.67 -3.93 0.55
C GLY A 83 -24.26 -5.29 0.93
N THR A 84 -25.18 -5.80 0.08
CA THR A 84 -25.93 -7.04 0.31
C THR A 84 -25.23 -8.28 -0.24
N ASN A 85 -24.35 -8.11 -1.22
CA ASN A 85 -23.66 -9.20 -1.93
C ASN A 85 -22.16 -8.91 -2.01
N PRO A 86 -21.42 -8.88 -0.88
CA PRO A 86 -19.99 -8.58 -0.88
C PRO A 86 -19.18 -9.73 -1.52
N ILE A 87 -17.90 -9.48 -1.77
CA ILE A 87 -16.94 -10.51 -2.22
C ILE A 87 -16.92 -11.64 -1.18
N THR A 88 -17.17 -12.87 -1.65
CA THR A 88 -17.08 -14.05 -0.78
C THR A 88 -15.64 -14.60 -0.74
N PRO A 89 -15.25 -15.35 0.31
CA PRO A 89 -13.96 -16.04 0.33
C PRO A 89 -13.77 -17.01 -0.86
N SER A 90 -14.86 -17.56 -1.42
CA SER A 90 -14.80 -18.42 -2.60
C SER A 90 -14.58 -17.60 -3.87
N GLY A 91 -15.26 -16.46 -4.04
CA GLY A 91 -15.05 -15.52 -5.14
C GLY A 91 -13.63 -14.97 -5.17
N ALA A 92 -13.13 -14.53 -4.01
CA ALA A 92 -11.74 -14.10 -3.85
C ALA A 92 -10.73 -15.16 -4.30
N ARG A 93 -10.91 -16.43 -3.86
CA ARG A 93 -10.04 -17.55 -4.27
C ARG A 93 -10.10 -17.82 -5.75
N ARG A 94 -11.29 -17.79 -6.37
CA ARG A 94 -11.44 -17.98 -7.83
C ARG A 94 -10.71 -16.90 -8.59
N PHE A 95 -10.91 -15.65 -8.22
CA PHE A 95 -10.24 -14.50 -8.86
C PHE A 95 -8.73 -14.56 -8.71
N ALA A 96 -8.23 -14.85 -7.50
CA ALA A 96 -6.80 -15.03 -7.27
C ALA A 96 -6.19 -16.18 -8.09
N ALA A 97 -6.94 -17.26 -8.31
CA ALA A 97 -6.50 -18.36 -9.17
C ALA A 97 -6.42 -17.95 -10.65
N LEU A 98 -7.38 -17.12 -11.12
CA LEU A 98 -7.34 -16.56 -12.48
C LEU A 98 -6.17 -15.59 -12.67
N CYS A 99 -5.88 -14.71 -11.71
CA CYS A 99 -4.71 -13.84 -11.77
C CYS A 99 -3.41 -14.67 -11.91
N ARG A 100 -3.23 -15.71 -11.09
CA ARG A 100 -2.07 -16.62 -11.21
C ARG A 100 -1.99 -17.32 -12.56
N LYS A 101 -3.11 -17.78 -13.11
CA LYS A 101 -3.16 -18.40 -14.46
C LYS A 101 -2.60 -17.49 -15.53
N PHE A 102 -2.83 -16.17 -15.43
CA PHE A 102 -2.34 -15.19 -16.38
C PHE A 102 -1.03 -14.51 -15.95
N ASN A 103 -0.31 -15.04 -14.95
CA ASN A 103 0.94 -14.52 -14.42
C ASN A 103 0.81 -13.06 -13.90
N ILE A 104 -0.32 -12.72 -13.31
CA ILE A 104 -0.60 -11.45 -12.65
C ILE A 104 -0.52 -11.67 -11.14
N ARG A 105 0.36 -10.94 -10.46
CA ARG A 105 0.40 -10.86 -8.99
C ARG A 105 -0.78 -10.05 -8.52
N LEU A 106 -1.60 -10.62 -7.63
CA LEU A 106 -2.74 -9.93 -7.04
C LEU A 106 -2.41 -9.49 -5.63
N ILE A 107 -2.59 -8.20 -5.36
CA ILE A 107 -2.35 -7.55 -4.07
C ILE A 107 -3.68 -6.94 -3.63
N PRO A 108 -4.36 -7.49 -2.62
CA PRO A 108 -5.54 -6.85 -2.06
C PRO A 108 -5.15 -5.60 -1.28
N GLU A 109 -6.07 -4.63 -1.26
CA GLU A 109 -5.94 -3.37 -0.54
C GLU A 109 -7.08 -3.19 0.44
N PHE A 110 -6.76 -2.62 1.60
CA PHE A 110 -7.71 -2.13 2.59
C PHE A 110 -7.28 -0.74 3.04
N GLN A 111 -8.17 0.23 2.87
CA GLN A 111 -7.94 1.61 3.26
C GLN A 111 -7.85 1.75 4.78
N SER A 112 -6.66 2.11 5.24
CA SER A 112 -6.34 2.23 6.65
C SER A 112 -6.23 3.69 7.09
N LEU A 113 -6.69 3.97 8.27
CA LEU A 113 -6.66 5.26 8.94
C LEU A 113 -7.64 6.26 8.32
N GLY A 114 -7.32 6.84 7.17
CA GLY A 114 -8.17 7.71 6.37
C GLY A 114 -9.26 6.97 5.60
N HIS A 115 -10.01 7.71 4.81
CA HIS A 115 -11.07 7.18 3.94
C HIS A 115 -12.14 6.33 4.64
N GLN A 116 -12.51 6.72 5.88
CA GLN A 116 -13.59 6.06 6.62
C GLN A 116 -14.96 6.70 6.36
N SER A 117 -15.04 7.60 5.40
CA SER A 117 -16.27 8.17 4.86
C SER A 117 -16.06 8.67 3.45
N TRP A 118 -17.14 8.83 2.72
CA TRP A 118 -17.16 9.52 1.44
C TRP A 118 -18.42 10.37 1.34
N LYS A 119 -18.28 11.68 1.14
CA LYS A 119 -19.41 12.61 1.19
C LYS A 119 -20.21 12.42 2.48
N ALA A 120 -21.53 12.30 2.42
CA ALA A 120 -22.41 12.09 3.57
C ALA A 120 -22.40 10.65 4.12
N GLU A 121 -21.77 9.69 3.42
CA GLU A 121 -21.72 8.30 3.85
C GLU A 121 -20.53 8.06 4.79
N THR A 122 -20.78 7.64 6.03
CA THR A 122 -19.76 7.10 6.94
C THR A 122 -19.68 5.59 6.75
N PHE A 123 -18.46 5.06 6.56
CA PHE A 123 -18.26 3.65 6.29
C PHE A 123 -18.45 2.77 7.53
N PRO A 124 -18.63 1.45 7.34
CA PRO A 124 -19.12 0.56 8.40
C PRO A 124 -18.35 0.64 9.72
N LEU A 125 -17.00 0.76 9.69
CA LEU A 125 -16.22 0.79 10.93
C LEU A 125 -16.69 1.89 11.89
N LEU A 126 -16.79 3.11 11.38
CA LEU A 126 -17.15 4.26 12.22
C LEU A 126 -18.67 4.41 12.42
N SER A 127 -19.49 3.84 11.52
CA SER A 127 -20.95 3.78 11.70
C SER A 127 -21.33 2.81 12.81
N VAL A 128 -20.65 1.65 12.89
CA VAL A 128 -20.92 0.59 13.87
C VAL A 128 -20.21 0.88 15.20
N TYR A 129 -18.99 1.39 15.13
CA TYR A 129 -18.13 1.70 16.28
C TYR A 129 -17.76 3.19 16.32
N PRO A 130 -18.70 4.11 16.65
CA PRO A 130 -18.44 5.56 16.64
C PRO A 130 -17.32 6.00 17.58
N THR A 131 -17.02 5.21 18.62
CA THR A 131 -15.89 5.45 19.54
C THR A 131 -14.52 5.24 18.91
N PHE A 132 -14.48 4.70 17.70
CA PHE A 132 -13.25 4.53 16.92
C PHE A 132 -12.90 5.76 16.07
N ASP A 133 -13.82 6.71 15.94
CA ASP A 133 -13.62 7.95 15.20
C ASP A 133 -12.53 8.79 15.88
N LEU A 134 -11.58 9.27 15.09
CA LEU A 134 -10.50 10.16 15.55
C LEU A 134 -11.05 11.50 16.04
N THR A 135 -12.15 11.98 15.44
CA THR A 135 -12.78 13.28 15.73
C THR A 135 -14.29 13.14 16.02
N PRO A 136 -14.65 12.39 17.09
CA PRO A 136 -16.03 12.04 17.37
C PRO A 136 -16.91 13.29 17.54
N GLY A 137 -18.00 13.33 16.76
CA GLY A 137 -18.98 14.43 16.82
C GLY A 137 -18.56 15.76 16.18
N ALA A 138 -17.32 15.89 15.67
CA ALA A 138 -16.83 17.14 15.12
C ALA A 138 -17.45 17.49 13.75
N PHE A 139 -17.88 16.50 12.98
CA PHE A 139 -18.35 16.67 11.60
C PHE A 139 -19.72 15.99 11.38
N PRO A 140 -20.83 16.56 11.83
CA PRO A 140 -22.14 15.99 11.57
C PRO A 140 -22.38 15.81 10.06
N ASN A 141 -22.91 14.64 9.65
CA ASN A 141 -23.12 14.28 8.24
C ASN A 141 -21.87 14.36 7.35
N ASN A 142 -20.68 14.36 7.94
CA ASN A 142 -19.39 14.58 7.30
C ASN A 142 -19.24 15.97 6.65
N ASP A 143 -20.02 16.96 7.04
CA ASP A 143 -19.93 18.32 6.52
C ASP A 143 -18.62 18.98 6.94
N GLY A 144 -17.89 19.58 5.97
CA GLY A 144 -16.65 20.30 6.22
C GLY A 144 -15.40 19.43 6.35
N ILE A 145 -15.48 18.13 6.03
CA ILE A 145 -14.35 17.20 6.03
C ILE A 145 -14.31 16.41 4.71
N TYR A 146 -13.11 16.08 4.24
CA TYR A 146 -12.94 15.27 3.06
C TYR A 146 -13.29 13.80 3.32
N CYS A 147 -12.65 13.23 4.34
CA CYS A 147 -12.95 11.88 4.83
C CYS A 147 -12.69 11.77 6.33
N ARG A 148 -13.37 10.82 6.98
CA ARG A 148 -13.12 10.48 8.37
C ARG A 148 -11.88 9.61 8.52
N GLU A 149 -11.33 9.63 9.71
CA GLU A 149 -10.18 8.83 10.11
C GLU A 149 -10.51 8.05 11.38
N TRP A 150 -9.99 6.84 11.53
CA TRP A 150 -10.07 6.16 12.82
C TRP A 150 -8.95 6.61 13.78
N ASP A 151 -9.17 6.44 15.08
CA ASP A 151 -8.19 6.76 16.10
C ASP A 151 -7.09 5.68 16.21
N PRO A 152 -5.84 5.97 15.77
CA PRO A 152 -4.74 5.00 15.83
C PRO A 152 -4.22 4.75 17.25
N LEU A 153 -4.66 5.52 18.23
CA LEU A 153 -4.29 5.33 19.63
C LEU A 153 -5.30 4.46 20.39
N ASN A 154 -6.45 4.15 19.77
CA ASN A 154 -7.43 3.25 20.36
C ASN A 154 -7.04 1.78 20.06
N PRO A 155 -6.68 0.95 21.08
CA PRO A 155 -6.25 -0.43 20.86
C PRO A 155 -7.34 -1.34 20.31
N GLU A 156 -8.62 -1.04 20.53
CA GLU A 156 -9.73 -1.85 20.05
C GLU A 156 -9.88 -1.77 18.51
N VAL A 157 -9.54 -0.63 17.91
CA VAL A 157 -9.53 -0.48 16.46
C VAL A 157 -8.61 -1.51 15.81
N TRP A 158 -7.40 -1.65 16.34
CA TRP A 158 -6.42 -2.59 15.80
C TRP A 158 -6.88 -4.04 15.85
N ARG A 159 -7.57 -4.42 16.94
CA ARG A 159 -8.11 -5.77 17.08
C ARG A 159 -9.11 -6.09 15.98
N VAL A 160 -9.98 -5.16 15.65
CA VAL A 160 -10.98 -5.30 14.58
C VAL A 160 -10.29 -5.32 13.22
N ILE A 161 -9.50 -4.28 12.90
CA ILE A 161 -8.88 -4.10 11.58
C ILE A 161 -7.97 -5.27 11.21
N PHE A 162 -7.18 -5.78 12.13
CA PHE A 162 -6.29 -6.92 11.84
C PHE A 162 -7.07 -8.21 11.54
N GLN A 163 -8.23 -8.42 12.15
CA GLN A 163 -9.09 -9.54 11.77
C GLN A 163 -9.65 -9.40 10.36
N LEU A 164 -10.05 -8.18 9.95
CA LEU A 164 -10.50 -7.93 8.58
C LEU A 164 -9.37 -8.18 7.57
N MET A 165 -8.18 -7.63 7.81
CA MET A 165 -7.00 -7.83 6.96
C MET A 165 -6.65 -9.32 6.83
N ASP A 166 -6.69 -10.06 7.94
CA ASP A 166 -6.40 -11.49 7.96
C ASP A 166 -7.34 -12.30 7.06
N GLU A 167 -8.65 -12.03 7.13
CA GLU A 167 -9.63 -12.71 6.30
C GLU A 167 -9.44 -12.40 4.81
N ILE A 168 -9.09 -11.16 4.46
CA ILE A 168 -8.78 -10.77 3.08
C ILE A 168 -7.50 -11.49 2.60
N ILE A 169 -6.41 -11.44 3.38
CA ILE A 169 -5.15 -12.11 3.05
C ILE A 169 -5.37 -13.60 2.79
N ASP A 170 -6.10 -14.28 3.67
CA ASP A 170 -6.35 -15.72 3.57
C ASP A 170 -7.23 -16.06 2.36
N ALA A 171 -8.27 -15.26 2.10
CA ALA A 171 -9.18 -15.49 0.99
C ALA A 171 -8.51 -15.30 -0.37
N PHE A 172 -7.72 -14.26 -0.54
CA PHE A 172 -6.98 -13.98 -1.77
C PHE A 172 -5.67 -14.78 -1.87
N ARG A 173 -5.23 -15.46 -0.79
CA ARG A 173 -3.90 -16.09 -0.69
C ARG A 173 -2.80 -15.11 -1.06
N ALA A 174 -2.88 -13.93 -0.48
CA ALA A 174 -2.02 -12.82 -0.81
C ALA A 174 -0.60 -13.03 -0.24
N ASP A 175 0.41 -12.67 -1.02
CA ASP A 175 1.81 -12.59 -0.59
C ASP A 175 2.26 -11.13 -0.35
N ALA A 176 1.38 -10.16 -0.64
CA ALA A 176 1.54 -8.75 -0.36
C ALA A 176 0.17 -8.12 -0.06
N PHE A 177 0.17 -7.01 0.63
CA PHE A 177 -1.04 -6.28 1.03
C PHE A 177 -0.79 -4.78 0.94
N HIS A 178 -1.71 -4.05 0.32
CA HIS A 178 -1.67 -2.59 0.28
C HIS A 178 -2.53 -2.03 1.42
N ALA A 179 -1.93 -1.23 2.28
CA ALA A 179 -2.56 -0.76 3.51
C ALA A 179 -3.29 0.59 3.36
N GLY A 180 -3.37 1.16 2.15
CA GLY A 180 -3.90 2.51 1.94
C GLY A 180 -3.01 3.56 2.60
N LEU A 181 -3.51 4.25 3.65
CA LEU A 181 -2.78 5.25 4.46
C LEU A 181 -2.58 6.61 3.79
N ASP A 182 -3.27 6.87 2.69
CA ASP A 182 -3.31 8.16 2.02
C ASP A 182 -4.29 9.13 2.69
N GLU A 183 -4.09 10.40 2.38
CA GLU A 183 -5.01 11.50 2.70
C GLU A 183 -5.45 11.56 4.18
N VAL A 184 -4.50 11.29 5.09
CA VAL A 184 -4.67 11.39 6.54
C VAL A 184 -4.38 12.83 6.98
N PHE A 185 -5.43 13.60 7.29
CA PHE A 185 -5.35 15.05 7.51
C PHE A 185 -5.51 15.49 8.97
N LEU A 186 -6.18 14.67 9.81
CA LEU A 186 -6.69 15.11 11.10
C LEU A 186 -5.83 14.71 12.30
N LEU A 187 -4.75 13.93 12.09
CA LEU A 187 -3.82 13.61 13.17
C LEU A 187 -3.20 14.86 13.78
N GLY A 188 -3.23 14.96 15.10
CA GLY A 188 -2.71 16.11 15.85
C GLY A 188 -3.63 17.33 15.86
N SER A 189 -4.78 17.29 15.17
CA SER A 189 -5.73 18.40 15.15
C SER A 189 -6.35 18.68 16.51
N GLU A 190 -6.78 19.92 16.74
CA GLU A 190 -7.51 20.35 17.94
C GLU A 190 -8.84 19.58 18.14
N LEU A 191 -9.39 19.02 17.06
CA LEU A 191 -10.65 18.28 17.06
C LEU A 191 -10.48 16.80 17.46
N SER A 192 -9.24 16.30 17.55
CA SER A 192 -8.96 14.93 17.94
C SER A 192 -8.67 14.83 19.45
N PRO A 193 -9.55 14.24 20.26
CA PRO A 193 -9.30 14.13 21.71
C PRO A 193 -8.05 13.31 22.05
N SER A 194 -7.73 12.31 21.23
CA SER A 194 -6.61 11.38 21.49
C SER A 194 -5.28 11.88 20.99
N THR A 195 -5.25 12.66 19.88
CA THR A 195 -4.01 13.07 19.22
C THR A 195 -3.70 14.56 19.33
N LYS A 196 -4.64 15.38 19.82
CA LYS A 196 -4.43 16.81 20.08
C LYS A 196 -3.14 17.07 20.83
N GLY A 197 -2.31 17.97 20.30
CA GLY A 197 -1.04 18.35 20.91
C GLY A 197 0.08 17.31 20.83
N LYS A 198 -0.16 16.17 20.16
CA LYS A 198 0.86 15.17 19.86
C LYS A 198 1.53 15.47 18.51
N ASP A 199 2.76 15.00 18.35
CA ASP A 199 3.47 15.05 17.07
C ASP A 199 2.79 14.10 16.06
N SER A 200 2.23 14.68 15.00
CA SER A 200 1.49 13.93 13.95
C SER A 200 2.40 12.92 13.25
N GLY A 201 3.67 13.23 13.07
CA GLY A 201 4.65 12.32 12.46
C GLY A 201 4.90 11.10 13.34
N VAL A 202 5.01 11.28 14.66
CA VAL A 202 5.16 10.17 15.61
C VAL A 202 3.91 9.31 15.67
N VAL A 203 2.72 9.92 15.70
CA VAL A 203 1.44 9.18 15.72
C VAL A 203 1.25 8.40 14.41
N PHE A 204 1.52 9.02 13.26
CA PHE A 204 1.43 8.34 11.97
C PHE A 204 2.44 7.20 11.85
N ALA A 205 3.70 7.43 12.27
CA ALA A 205 4.72 6.39 12.28
C ALA A 205 4.34 5.20 13.18
N LYS A 206 3.69 5.46 14.32
CA LYS A 206 3.15 4.41 15.18
C LYS A 206 2.09 3.59 14.43
N ALA A 207 1.13 4.25 13.78
CA ALA A 207 0.08 3.56 13.01
C ALA A 207 0.66 2.68 11.90
N VAL A 208 1.57 3.23 11.08
CA VAL A 208 2.27 2.48 10.03
C VAL A 208 3.03 1.29 10.60
N THR A 209 3.70 1.45 11.75
CA THR A 209 4.49 0.39 12.39
C THR A 209 3.60 -0.73 12.94
N GLU A 210 2.44 -0.41 13.53
CA GLU A 210 1.47 -1.43 13.98
C GLU A 210 1.00 -2.31 12.81
N ILE A 211 0.63 -1.68 11.69
CA ILE A 211 0.23 -2.41 10.47
C ILE A 211 1.40 -3.23 9.92
N TYR A 212 2.61 -2.65 9.86
CA TYR A 212 3.81 -3.35 9.40
C TYR A 212 4.10 -4.59 10.25
N VAL A 213 4.06 -4.46 11.58
CA VAL A 213 4.30 -5.59 12.48
C VAL A 213 3.25 -6.69 12.23
N HIS A 214 2.00 -6.32 12.03
CA HIS A 214 0.95 -7.30 11.73
C HIS A 214 1.18 -7.96 10.36
N LEU A 215 1.29 -7.18 9.29
CA LEU A 215 1.39 -7.71 7.93
C LEU A 215 2.72 -8.44 7.69
N VAL A 216 3.85 -7.79 8.02
CA VAL A 216 5.17 -8.31 7.63
C VAL A 216 5.71 -9.31 8.65
N ARG A 217 5.62 -8.99 9.96
CA ARG A 217 6.22 -9.85 11.00
C ARG A 217 5.34 -11.02 11.41
N LYS A 218 4.01 -10.84 11.45
CA LYS A 218 3.08 -11.90 11.86
C LYS A 218 2.51 -12.67 10.68
N ARG A 219 2.08 -11.97 9.61
CA ARG A 219 1.44 -12.59 8.45
C ARG A 219 2.41 -12.98 7.34
N HIS A 220 3.65 -12.48 7.38
CA HIS A 220 4.70 -12.75 6.39
C HIS A 220 4.31 -12.34 4.96
N VAL A 221 3.56 -11.24 4.81
CA VAL A 221 3.23 -10.62 3.53
C VAL A 221 3.97 -9.30 3.36
N GLU A 222 4.31 -8.92 2.14
CA GLU A 222 4.90 -7.60 1.88
C GLU A 222 3.85 -6.51 2.13
N MET A 223 4.27 -5.37 2.67
CA MET A 223 3.40 -4.22 2.88
C MET A 223 3.65 -3.16 1.82
N LEU A 224 2.57 -2.69 1.20
CA LEU A 224 2.53 -1.48 0.37
C LEU A 224 1.71 -0.39 1.08
N MET A 225 2.00 0.89 0.76
CA MET A 225 1.18 2.02 1.19
C MET A 225 1.30 3.20 0.21
N TRP A 226 0.27 4.04 0.16
CA TRP A 226 0.36 5.35 -0.47
C TRP A 226 1.37 6.23 0.30
N ALA A 227 2.03 7.13 -0.35
CA ALA A 227 3.21 7.80 0.19
C ALA A 227 3.06 9.31 0.42
N ASP A 228 1.92 9.89 0.07
CA ASP A 228 1.65 11.32 0.20
C ASP A 228 1.92 11.84 1.61
N ARG A 229 1.50 11.11 2.64
CA ARG A 229 1.73 11.51 4.04
C ARG A 229 3.19 11.46 4.49
N LEU A 230 4.10 10.92 3.67
CA LEU A 230 5.55 10.87 3.92
C LEU A 230 6.32 11.95 3.15
N ILE A 231 5.65 12.77 2.33
CA ILE A 231 6.24 13.85 1.55
C ILE A 231 5.98 15.17 2.26
N ASP A 232 7.01 15.97 2.47
CA ASP A 232 6.88 17.31 3.05
C ASP A 232 6.39 18.31 1.99
N GLY A 233 5.12 18.71 2.08
CA GLY A 233 4.47 19.59 1.10
C GLY A 233 5.15 20.96 0.98
N LYS A 234 5.61 21.52 2.10
CA LYS A 234 6.32 22.81 2.09
C LYS A 234 7.68 22.71 1.42
N LYS A 235 8.41 21.62 1.67
CA LYS A 235 9.75 21.41 1.10
C LYS A 235 9.71 21.20 -0.41
N TYR A 236 8.70 20.52 -0.92
CA TYR A 236 8.63 20.11 -2.31
C TYR A 236 7.61 20.92 -3.13
N ASP A 237 7.06 21.98 -2.56
CA ASP A 237 6.04 22.84 -3.18
C ASP A 237 4.85 22.02 -3.71
N LEU A 238 4.33 21.15 -2.85
CA LEU A 238 3.18 20.28 -3.12
C LEU A 238 2.04 20.64 -2.18
N GLY A 239 0.80 20.59 -2.70
CA GLY A 239 -0.41 20.82 -1.92
C GLY A 239 -0.73 19.67 -0.98
N GLU A 240 -1.79 19.86 -0.18
CA GLU A 240 -2.22 18.92 0.86
C GLU A 240 -2.62 17.53 0.34
N TRP A 241 -2.96 17.42 -0.94
CA TRP A 241 -3.32 16.14 -1.56
C TRP A 241 -2.08 15.26 -1.74
N GLU A 242 -1.16 15.65 -2.61
CA GLU A 242 0.02 14.85 -2.97
C GLU A 242 1.11 14.83 -1.87
N ALA A 243 0.94 15.59 -0.77
CA ALA A 243 1.93 15.70 0.29
C ALA A 243 1.31 16.05 1.64
N SER A 244 2.08 15.87 2.71
CA SER A 244 1.71 16.24 4.06
C SER A 244 1.91 17.73 4.31
N THR A 245 0.86 18.38 4.82
CA THR A 245 0.90 19.74 5.37
C THR A 245 0.64 19.77 6.88
N ASN A 246 0.30 18.62 7.48
CA ASN A 246 -0.04 18.48 8.90
C ASN A 246 1.08 17.84 9.76
N GLY A 247 2.30 17.72 9.22
CA GLY A 247 3.48 17.23 9.96
C GLY A 247 3.74 15.74 9.90
N THR A 248 2.87 14.93 9.29
CA THR A 248 3.04 13.47 9.18
C THR A 248 4.28 13.07 8.39
N ALA A 249 4.82 13.96 7.53
CA ALA A 249 6.02 13.69 6.72
C ALA A 249 7.26 13.28 7.55
N ALA A 250 7.36 13.72 8.80
CA ALA A 250 8.44 13.34 9.71
C ALA A 250 8.51 11.81 9.93
N ALA A 251 7.39 11.10 9.79
CA ALA A 251 7.30 9.66 9.92
C ALA A 251 8.21 8.89 8.96
N ILE A 252 8.59 9.49 7.82
CA ILE A 252 9.49 8.87 6.85
C ILE A 252 10.80 8.35 7.46
N ASN A 253 11.28 8.96 8.53
CA ASN A 253 12.51 8.57 9.21
C ASN A 253 12.28 7.50 10.30
N LEU A 254 11.04 7.27 10.71
CA LEU A 254 10.65 6.46 11.87
C LEU A 254 10.12 5.07 11.48
N ILE A 255 9.67 4.90 10.23
CA ILE A 255 9.04 3.67 9.75
C ILE A 255 10.04 2.70 9.10
N PRO A 256 9.74 1.38 9.05
CA PRO A 256 10.55 0.37 8.36
C PRO A 256 10.77 0.67 6.88
N LYS A 257 11.98 0.38 6.38
CA LYS A 257 12.40 0.73 5.01
C LYS A 257 12.12 -0.35 3.96
N ASP A 258 11.73 -1.51 4.36
CA ASP A 258 11.29 -2.61 3.48
C ASP A 258 9.82 -2.50 3.04
N ILE A 259 9.08 -1.50 3.54
CA ILE A 259 7.77 -1.11 3.00
C ILE A 259 7.94 -0.62 1.55
N ILE A 260 7.01 -1.00 0.68
CA ILE A 260 6.89 -0.45 -0.67
C ILE A 260 6.02 0.80 -0.60
N VAL A 261 6.58 1.94 -0.99
CA VAL A 261 5.85 3.22 -0.99
C VAL A 261 5.39 3.58 -2.39
N CYS A 262 4.14 4.04 -2.50
CA CYS A 262 3.49 4.38 -3.75
C CYS A 262 3.22 5.90 -3.80
N PRO A 263 4.23 6.76 -4.14
CA PRO A 263 3.98 8.18 -4.37
C PRO A 263 3.12 8.36 -5.61
N TRP A 264 2.07 9.18 -5.52
CA TRP A 264 1.19 9.45 -6.63
C TRP A 264 1.27 10.91 -7.06
N HIS A 265 1.30 11.13 -8.39
CA HIS A 265 1.39 12.44 -9.01
C HIS A 265 0.50 12.45 -10.24
N TYR A 266 -0.50 13.31 -10.25
CA TYR A 266 -1.56 13.32 -11.26
C TYR A 266 -1.50 14.51 -12.21
N GLU A 267 -0.56 15.44 -11.94
CA GLU A 267 -0.31 16.59 -12.77
C GLU A 267 1.05 16.49 -13.47
N LEU A 268 1.13 17.04 -14.71
CA LEU A 268 2.39 17.13 -15.41
C LEU A 268 3.33 18.14 -14.71
N ARG A 269 4.52 17.65 -14.33
CA ARG A 269 5.56 18.45 -13.68
C ARG A 269 6.88 18.34 -14.43
N GLY A 270 7.76 19.30 -14.24
CA GLY A 270 9.13 19.27 -14.76
C GLY A 270 10.00 18.24 -14.04
N ASP A 271 9.66 17.92 -12.78
CA ASP A 271 10.31 16.90 -11.97
C ASP A 271 9.32 16.24 -10.98
N TYR A 272 9.75 15.10 -10.41
CA TYR A 272 9.01 14.35 -9.39
C TYR A 272 9.98 13.93 -8.27
N PRO A 273 10.42 14.88 -7.45
CA PRO A 273 11.52 14.69 -6.48
C PRO A 273 11.23 13.65 -5.40
N SER A 274 9.97 13.29 -5.19
CA SER A 274 9.57 12.21 -4.28
C SER A 274 10.18 10.86 -4.68
N VAL A 275 10.32 10.57 -5.98
CA VAL A 275 10.87 9.30 -6.48
C VAL A 275 12.32 9.08 -6.02
N PRO A 276 13.30 9.95 -6.38
CA PRO A 276 14.67 9.80 -5.90
C PRO A 276 14.79 10.00 -4.39
N MET A 277 13.93 10.80 -3.77
CA MET A 277 13.92 10.99 -2.32
C MET A 277 13.62 9.68 -1.58
N PHE A 278 12.56 8.96 -1.95
CA PHE A 278 12.23 7.67 -1.32
C PHE A 278 13.29 6.61 -1.58
N ILE A 279 13.83 6.53 -2.80
CA ILE A 279 14.95 5.64 -3.14
C ILE A 279 16.15 5.93 -2.22
N GLY A 280 16.54 7.21 -2.10
CA GLY A 280 17.63 7.65 -1.24
C GLY A 280 17.39 7.41 0.25
N LYS A 281 16.15 7.36 0.69
CA LYS A 281 15.73 6.96 2.05
C LYS A 281 15.71 5.44 2.26
N GLY A 282 15.96 4.65 1.22
CA GLY A 282 16.06 3.20 1.30
C GLY A 282 14.77 2.43 1.00
N PHE A 283 13.69 3.09 0.65
CA PHE A 283 12.42 2.44 0.31
C PHE A 283 12.44 1.83 -1.10
N ARG A 284 11.64 0.80 -1.31
CA ARG A 284 11.21 0.37 -2.63
C ARG A 284 10.07 1.28 -3.08
N VAL A 285 10.08 1.71 -4.34
CA VAL A 285 9.19 2.76 -4.83
C VAL A 285 8.39 2.27 -6.03
N LEU A 286 7.08 2.52 -6.01
CA LEU A 286 6.16 2.24 -7.10
C LEU A 286 5.36 3.52 -7.42
N PRO A 287 5.90 4.44 -8.27
CA PRO A 287 5.23 5.69 -8.60
C PRO A 287 3.90 5.45 -9.31
N ALA A 288 2.89 6.25 -8.98
CA ALA A 288 1.54 6.10 -9.48
C ALA A 288 1.06 7.32 -10.29
N GLY A 289 0.53 7.06 -11.49
CA GLY A 289 -0.13 8.03 -12.36
C GLY A 289 -1.62 7.76 -12.52
N TRP A 290 -2.37 8.72 -13.08
CA TRP A 290 -3.81 8.63 -13.26
C TRP A 290 -4.24 9.02 -14.71
N LYS A 291 -5.34 9.74 -14.83
CA LYS A 291 -6.07 10.01 -16.06
C LYS A 291 -5.37 10.95 -17.04
N ASP A 292 -4.48 11.81 -16.58
CA ASP A 292 -3.71 12.68 -17.49
C ASP A 292 -2.59 11.89 -18.15
N LEU A 293 -2.68 11.78 -19.47
CA LEU A 293 -1.72 11.04 -20.28
C LEU A 293 -0.32 11.64 -20.23
N GLN A 294 -0.21 12.98 -20.25
CA GLN A 294 1.10 13.65 -20.30
C GLN A 294 1.76 13.58 -18.91
N ALA A 295 0.98 13.75 -17.84
CA ALA A 295 1.47 13.56 -16.47
C ALA A 295 1.97 12.12 -16.24
N THR A 296 1.20 11.11 -16.67
CA THR A 296 1.60 9.70 -16.57
C THR A 296 2.88 9.41 -17.35
N LYS A 297 2.99 9.91 -18.58
CA LYS A 297 4.21 9.79 -19.40
C LYS A 297 5.40 10.46 -18.73
N GLY A 298 5.24 11.72 -18.31
CA GLY A 298 6.30 12.49 -17.63
C GLY A 298 6.81 11.80 -16.38
N LEU A 299 5.90 11.25 -15.54
CA LEU A 299 6.28 10.51 -14.36
C LEU A 299 7.06 9.21 -14.69
N ILE A 300 6.64 8.46 -15.72
CA ILE A 300 7.35 7.25 -16.16
C ILE A 300 8.75 7.62 -16.67
N GLU A 301 8.87 8.63 -17.54
CA GLU A 301 10.15 9.06 -18.12
C GLU A 301 11.10 9.58 -17.05
N PHE A 302 10.62 10.44 -16.14
CA PHE A 302 11.40 10.92 -15.00
C PHE A 302 11.88 9.78 -14.11
N SER A 303 11.01 8.83 -13.79
CA SER A 303 11.36 7.68 -12.97
C SER A 303 12.46 6.83 -13.62
N ARG A 304 12.42 6.66 -14.95
CA ARG A 304 13.46 5.93 -15.72
C ARG A 304 14.83 6.60 -15.70
N LEU A 305 14.87 7.93 -15.63
CA LEU A 305 16.13 8.68 -15.45
C LEU A 305 16.78 8.41 -14.08
N HIS A 306 15.97 8.06 -13.09
CA HIS A 306 16.40 7.73 -11.74
C HIS A 306 16.37 6.21 -11.48
N ALA A 307 16.67 5.40 -12.51
CA ALA A 307 16.64 3.95 -12.43
C ALA A 307 17.52 3.42 -11.28
N ASP A 308 16.91 2.68 -10.38
CA ASP A 308 17.54 2.05 -9.21
C ASP A 308 16.89 0.68 -8.98
N PRO A 309 17.55 -0.32 -8.41
CA PRO A 309 16.95 -1.61 -8.07
C PRO A 309 15.71 -1.49 -7.15
N LYS A 310 15.56 -0.40 -6.42
CA LYS A 310 14.42 -0.12 -5.57
C LYS A 310 13.22 0.48 -6.32
N LEU A 311 13.43 0.98 -7.54
CA LEU A 311 12.32 1.41 -8.41
C LEU A 311 11.66 0.17 -9.02
N LEU A 312 10.46 -0.16 -8.57
CA LEU A 312 9.78 -1.40 -8.97
C LEU A 312 9.14 -1.31 -10.36
N GLY A 313 8.76 -0.13 -10.81
CA GLY A 313 8.08 0.09 -12.08
C GLY A 313 7.10 1.25 -12.01
N HIS A 314 5.84 1.03 -12.47
CA HIS A 314 4.80 2.07 -12.47
C HIS A 314 3.43 1.49 -12.13
N LEU A 315 2.61 2.26 -11.42
CA LEU A 315 1.23 1.95 -11.04
C LEU A 315 0.26 2.88 -11.80
N PHE A 316 -0.66 2.30 -12.53
CA PHE A 316 -1.76 3.03 -13.16
C PHE A 316 -2.97 3.00 -12.24
N THR A 317 -3.43 4.15 -11.76
CA THR A 317 -4.64 4.26 -10.95
C THR A 317 -5.87 4.50 -11.82
N THR A 318 -7.04 4.05 -11.36
CA THR A 318 -8.27 4.06 -12.16
C THR A 318 -9.44 4.78 -11.48
N TRP A 319 -9.14 5.80 -10.64
CA TRP A 319 -10.16 6.60 -9.98
C TRP A 319 -11.19 7.14 -10.99
N GLY A 320 -12.47 6.75 -10.85
CA GLY A 320 -13.55 7.15 -11.75
C GLY A 320 -13.46 6.64 -13.20
N VAL A 321 -12.55 5.74 -13.52
CA VAL A 321 -12.48 5.08 -14.84
C VAL A 321 -13.58 4.03 -14.91
N LYS A 322 -14.41 4.09 -15.97
CA LYS A 322 -15.45 3.10 -16.19
C LYS A 322 -14.85 1.71 -16.48
N LYS A 323 -15.46 0.65 -15.95
CA LYS A 323 -14.97 -0.73 -16.07
C LYS A 323 -14.86 -1.22 -17.52
N ASP A 324 -15.77 -0.78 -18.38
CA ASP A 324 -15.78 -1.09 -19.83
C ASP A 324 -14.70 -0.34 -20.62
N ALA A 325 -14.22 0.80 -20.09
CA ALA A 325 -13.14 1.59 -20.70
C ALA A 325 -11.74 1.18 -20.21
N LEU A 326 -11.63 0.24 -19.29
CA LEU A 326 -10.37 -0.09 -18.60
C LEU A 326 -9.25 -0.50 -19.57
N VAL A 327 -9.55 -1.40 -20.50
CA VAL A 327 -8.55 -1.97 -21.43
C VAL A 327 -8.05 -0.99 -22.48
N ASP A 328 -8.84 0.05 -22.75
CA ASP A 328 -8.55 1.12 -23.71
C ASP A 328 -8.18 2.45 -23.04
N PHE A 329 -8.02 2.43 -21.72
CA PHE A 329 -7.68 3.63 -20.94
C PHE A 329 -6.34 4.24 -21.41
N PRO A 330 -6.33 5.46 -22.00
CA PRO A 330 -5.16 5.96 -22.71
C PRO A 330 -3.87 6.02 -21.88
N PRO A 331 -3.87 6.48 -20.59
CA PRO A 331 -2.66 6.44 -19.77
C PRO A 331 -2.11 5.03 -19.59
N LEU A 332 -2.98 4.02 -19.44
CA LEU A 332 -2.58 2.61 -19.34
C LEU A 332 -1.93 2.13 -20.64
N VAL A 333 -2.64 2.30 -21.76
CA VAL A 333 -2.18 1.79 -23.07
C VAL A 333 -0.85 2.43 -23.49
N GLU A 334 -0.75 3.76 -23.44
CA GLU A 334 0.46 4.47 -23.85
C GLU A 334 1.59 4.34 -22.81
N GLY A 335 1.28 4.37 -21.53
CA GLY A 335 2.26 4.13 -20.46
C GLY A 335 2.88 2.73 -20.56
N LEU A 336 2.09 1.69 -20.86
CA LEU A 336 2.59 0.35 -21.08
C LEU A 336 3.51 0.25 -22.32
N LYS A 337 3.26 1.02 -23.37
CA LYS A 337 4.17 1.12 -24.52
C LYS A 337 5.52 1.70 -24.09
N LEU A 338 5.52 2.81 -23.34
CA LEU A 338 6.74 3.41 -22.80
C LEU A 338 7.51 2.44 -21.90
N LEU A 339 6.84 1.72 -21.00
CA LEU A 339 7.50 0.76 -20.08
C LEU A 339 8.09 -0.47 -20.79
N ARG A 340 7.65 -0.76 -22.02
CA ARG A 340 8.23 -1.84 -22.85
C ARG A 340 9.42 -1.35 -23.69
N ASP A 341 9.43 -0.07 -24.05
CA ASP A 341 10.55 0.51 -24.81
C ASP A 341 11.79 0.62 -23.90
N GLN A 342 12.77 -0.23 -24.13
CA GLN A 342 14.01 -0.28 -23.34
C GLN A 342 15.02 0.82 -23.71
N ARG A 343 14.72 1.68 -24.71
CA ARG A 343 15.61 2.78 -25.07
C ARG A 343 15.67 3.79 -23.93
N ARG A 344 16.88 4.17 -23.53
CA ARG A 344 17.05 5.28 -22.57
C ARG A 344 16.46 6.55 -23.22
N PRO A 345 15.78 7.42 -22.44
CA PRO A 345 15.41 8.73 -22.93
C PRO A 345 16.65 9.43 -23.46
N SER A 346 16.53 10.01 -24.66
CA SER A 346 17.59 10.79 -25.30
C SER A 346 17.85 12.11 -24.56
#